data_1d00db41cf28ed65ca3791f7d4248061
#
_entry.id   1d00db41cf28ed65ca3791f7d4248061
#
_cell.length_a   1.000
_cell.length_b   1.000
_cell.length_c   1.000
_cell.angle_alpha   90.00
_cell.angle_beta   90.00
_cell.angle_gamma   90.00
#
_symmetry.space_group_name_H-M   'P 1'
#
loop_
_entity.id
_entity.type
_entity.pdbx_description
1 polymer ?
#
loop_
_entity_poly.entity_id
_entity_poly.type
_entity_poly.pdbx_seq_one_letter_code
_entity_poly.pdbx_strand_id
1 'polypeptide(L)'
;MPQPDDADILVSRETTELPPAASLPPNVNLPMVFRPTLPKPLKTRIFVVANQKGGVGKTTTAVNMAAALAGSGARVLVIDLDPQGNASTALGIEHSEGAPGIYDVVVDRQPLGKFVHGVPRFPTLWAVPATIDLSGAELELASVVARESRLKRALDTYLREREAAGERFDYVMIDCPPSLGLLTMNALVAGQEVLVPIQCEYYALEGVETLFKIVELVRELNQDLTVSTVLLTMYDARTRLSAQVAENARENLGSAVLRTSIPRSVRISEAPSFGQTAMTWDPSSSGALSYLEAARELAHRDPAAPPPSSPPQDGRQGDSDNSDVLGSTTAEATKRGDVR
;
A
#
# COMPACT_ATOMS: atom_id res chain seq x y z
N MET A 1 1.43 67.08 22.57
CA MET A 1 0.90 65.70 22.82
C MET A 1 1.72 64.81 21.94
N PRO A 2 2.59 63.96 22.50
CA PRO A 2 3.37 62.98 21.75
C PRO A 2 2.57 61.69 21.54
N GLN A 3 2.76 61.07 20.36
CA GLN A 3 2.28 59.74 20.03
C GLN A 3 3.06 58.69 20.81
N PRO A 4 2.45 57.55 21.17
CA PRO A 4 3.17 56.44 21.81
C PRO A 4 3.87 55.55 20.77
N ASP A 5 5.03 55.07 21.17
CA ASP A 5 6.00 54.23 20.50
C ASP A 5 5.42 52.88 20.07
N ASP A 6 5.80 52.44 18.86
CA ASP A 6 5.73 51.08 18.38
C ASP A 6 6.71 50.23 19.21
N ALA A 7 6.17 49.43 20.12
CA ALA A 7 6.94 48.41 20.82
C ALA A 7 6.97 47.13 19.98
N ASP A 8 8.14 46.83 19.43
CA ASP A 8 8.52 45.56 18.83
C ASP A 8 8.16 44.39 19.73
N ILE A 9 7.15 43.62 19.33
CA ILE A 9 6.87 42.30 19.91
C ILE A 9 7.76 41.33 19.17
N LEU A 10 8.98 41.16 19.66
CA LEU A 10 9.84 40.01 19.36
C LEU A 10 9.20 38.76 19.97
N VAL A 11 8.42 38.04 19.16
CA VAL A 11 7.99 36.67 19.50
C VAL A 11 9.21 35.80 19.38
N SER A 12 9.82 35.48 20.53
CA SER A 12 10.80 34.42 20.65
C SER A 12 10.16 33.10 20.19
N ARG A 13 10.55 32.60 19.02
CA ARG A 13 10.34 31.23 18.66
C ARG A 13 11.23 30.39 19.58
N GLU A 14 10.68 29.93 20.68
CA GLU A 14 11.25 28.82 21.43
C GLU A 14 11.31 27.61 20.51
N THR A 15 12.52 27.23 20.15
CA THR A 15 12.83 25.93 19.57
C THR A 15 12.46 24.87 20.61
N THR A 16 11.23 24.39 20.55
CA THR A 16 10.82 23.24 21.35
C THR A 16 11.61 22.05 20.80
N GLU A 17 12.66 21.66 21.51
CA GLU A 17 13.33 20.37 21.28
C GLU A 17 12.26 19.29 21.36
N LEU A 18 12.11 18.54 20.24
CA LEU A 18 11.22 17.39 20.21
C LEU A 18 11.62 16.40 21.30
N PRO A 19 10.68 15.90 22.10
CA PRO A 19 11.00 14.91 23.12
C PRO A 19 11.65 13.70 22.43
N PRO A 20 12.68 13.09 23.05
CA PRO A 20 13.24 11.84 22.57
C PRO A 20 12.12 10.83 22.46
N ALA A 21 12.14 10.01 21.38
CA ALA A 21 11.14 9.02 21.03
C ALA A 21 10.47 8.46 22.29
N ALA A 22 9.18 8.77 22.45
CA ALA A 22 8.46 8.53 23.69
C ALA A 22 8.71 7.09 24.15
N SER A 23 9.35 6.95 25.31
CA SER A 23 9.49 5.68 25.98
C SER A 23 8.09 5.23 26.38
N LEU A 24 7.56 4.25 25.65
CA LEU A 24 6.28 3.63 25.99
C LEU A 24 6.37 3.04 27.42
N PRO A 25 5.27 3.13 28.18
CA PRO A 25 5.25 2.54 29.50
C PRO A 25 5.57 1.03 29.43
N PRO A 26 6.36 0.48 30.38
CA PRO A 26 6.96 -0.86 30.29
C PRO A 26 5.99 -2.05 30.41
N ASN A 27 4.68 -1.85 30.39
CA ASN A 27 3.68 -2.92 30.62
C ASN A 27 2.49 -2.85 29.68
N VAL A 28 2.72 -3.08 28.38
CA VAL A 28 1.65 -3.51 27.49
C VAL A 28 1.77 -5.02 27.35
N ASN A 29 0.98 -5.78 28.11
CA ASN A 29 0.81 -7.21 27.89
C ASN A 29 0.10 -7.41 26.55
N LEU A 30 0.88 -7.56 25.47
CA LEU A 30 0.35 -8.13 24.24
C LEU A 30 -0.13 -9.55 24.55
N PRO A 31 -1.31 -9.96 24.07
CA PRO A 31 -1.78 -11.32 24.24
C PRO A 31 -0.70 -12.32 23.79
N MET A 32 -0.56 -13.44 24.48
CA MET A 32 0.47 -14.48 24.26
C MET A 32 0.49 -15.07 22.82
N VAL A 33 -0.49 -14.74 21.97
CA VAL A 33 -0.61 -15.18 20.57
C VAL A 33 0.51 -14.62 19.67
N PHE A 34 1.17 -13.53 20.07
CA PHE A 34 2.19 -12.83 19.28
C PHE A 34 3.65 -13.21 19.61
N ARG A 35 3.91 -14.41 20.10
CA ARG A 35 5.26 -14.82 20.51
C ARG A 35 6.12 -15.66 19.54
N PRO A 36 5.75 -16.02 18.32
CA PRO A 36 6.75 -16.55 17.41
C PRO A 36 7.64 -15.40 16.92
N THR A 37 8.90 -15.41 17.32
CA THR A 37 9.91 -14.54 16.71
C THR A 37 10.05 -14.91 15.23
N LEU A 38 9.73 -13.99 14.34
CA LEU A 38 9.95 -14.15 12.90
C LEU A 38 11.41 -13.84 12.55
N PRO A 39 11.94 -14.44 11.49
CA PRO A 39 13.27 -14.08 11.01
C PRO A 39 13.27 -12.61 10.59
N LYS A 40 14.33 -11.89 11.03
CA LYS A 40 14.52 -10.50 10.63
C LYS A 40 15.29 -10.44 9.32
N PRO A 41 14.93 -9.56 8.39
CA PRO A 41 15.65 -9.40 7.15
C PRO A 41 17.04 -8.80 7.40
N LEU A 42 18.01 -9.15 6.54
CA LEU A 42 19.37 -8.61 6.63
C LEU A 42 19.43 -7.11 6.33
N LYS A 43 18.53 -6.61 5.49
CA LYS A 43 18.35 -5.19 5.15
C LYS A 43 16.91 -4.80 5.37
N THR A 44 16.64 -3.52 5.56
CA THR A 44 15.26 -3.00 5.58
C THR A 44 14.55 -3.37 4.29
N ARG A 45 13.35 -3.95 4.41
CA ARG A 45 12.47 -4.24 3.26
C ARG A 45 11.38 -3.18 3.20
N ILE A 46 11.24 -2.54 2.03
CA ILE A 46 10.29 -1.43 1.82
C ILE A 46 9.20 -1.91 0.88
N PHE A 47 8.02 -2.16 1.45
CA PHE A 47 6.83 -2.60 0.72
C PHE A 47 5.92 -1.44 0.37
N VAL A 48 5.49 -1.38 -0.88
CA VAL A 48 4.40 -0.51 -1.35
C VAL A 48 3.14 -1.35 -1.47
N VAL A 49 2.11 -1.00 -0.70
CA VAL A 49 0.83 -1.70 -0.75
C VAL A 49 -0.07 -0.97 -1.75
N ALA A 50 -0.16 -1.48 -2.95
CA ALA A 50 -0.81 -0.81 -4.08
C ALA A 50 -1.75 -1.72 -4.86
N ASN A 51 -2.86 -1.15 -5.31
CA ASN A 51 -3.78 -1.68 -6.30
C ASN A 51 -4.70 -0.54 -6.77
N GLN A 52 -4.95 -0.43 -8.06
CA GLN A 52 -5.82 0.60 -8.62
C GLN A 52 -7.28 0.45 -8.17
N LYS A 53 -7.72 -0.78 -7.93
CA LYS A 53 -9.09 -1.05 -7.50
C LYS A 53 -9.31 -0.58 -6.05
N GLY A 54 -10.35 0.24 -5.85
CA GLY A 54 -10.81 0.63 -4.52
C GLY A 54 -11.41 -0.56 -3.75
N GLY A 55 -11.33 -0.53 -2.42
CA GLY A 55 -11.98 -1.52 -1.57
C GLY A 55 -11.34 -2.92 -1.52
N VAL A 56 -10.21 -3.17 -2.17
CA VAL A 56 -9.53 -4.48 -2.16
C VAL A 56 -8.78 -4.80 -0.86
N GLY A 57 -8.78 -3.88 0.10
CA GLY A 57 -8.11 -4.06 1.38
C GLY A 57 -6.65 -3.61 1.42
N LYS A 58 -6.25 -2.58 0.63
CA LYS A 58 -4.88 -2.00 0.68
C LYS A 58 -4.51 -1.58 2.09
N THR A 59 -5.19 -0.58 2.61
CA THR A 59 -4.98 -0.05 3.96
C THR A 59 -5.08 -1.12 5.03
N THR A 60 -6.12 -1.96 4.94
CA THR A 60 -6.31 -3.09 5.86
C THR A 60 -5.11 -4.02 5.84
N THR A 61 -4.56 -4.30 4.66
CA THR A 61 -3.38 -5.16 4.51
C THR A 61 -2.12 -4.47 5.04
N ALA A 62 -1.86 -3.21 4.69
CA ALA A 62 -0.70 -2.46 5.16
C ALA A 62 -0.64 -2.44 6.69
N VAL A 63 -1.74 -2.06 7.34
CA VAL A 63 -1.86 -1.93 8.79
C VAL A 63 -1.74 -3.28 9.50
N ASN A 64 -2.46 -4.31 9.05
CA ASN A 64 -2.47 -5.59 9.75
C ASN A 64 -1.21 -6.43 9.50
N MET A 65 -0.59 -6.33 8.31
CA MET A 65 0.73 -6.92 8.07
C MET A 65 1.80 -6.25 8.95
N ALA A 66 1.80 -4.92 9.03
CA ALA A 66 2.71 -4.17 9.89
C ALA A 66 2.52 -4.55 11.37
N ALA A 67 1.27 -4.63 11.85
CA ALA A 67 0.95 -5.03 13.21
C ALA A 67 1.37 -6.46 13.53
N ALA A 68 1.17 -7.41 12.59
CA ALA A 68 1.58 -8.81 12.74
C ALA A 68 3.11 -8.97 12.79
N LEU A 69 3.83 -8.26 11.93
CA LEU A 69 5.31 -8.23 11.94
C LEU A 69 5.84 -7.61 13.24
N ALA A 70 5.28 -6.46 13.66
CA ALA A 70 5.68 -5.78 14.88
C ALA A 70 5.36 -6.61 16.14
N GLY A 71 4.19 -7.25 16.19
CA GLY A 71 3.80 -8.17 17.26
C GLY A 71 4.72 -9.40 17.35
N SER A 72 5.42 -9.73 16.26
CA SER A 72 6.44 -10.80 16.22
C SER A 72 7.86 -10.30 16.48
N GLY A 73 8.03 -9.03 16.91
CA GLY A 73 9.30 -8.45 17.34
C GLY A 73 10.12 -7.73 16.27
N ALA A 74 9.58 -7.56 15.05
CA ALA A 74 10.20 -6.74 14.03
C ALA A 74 9.98 -5.24 14.32
N ARG A 75 10.93 -4.39 13.92
CA ARG A 75 10.76 -2.93 13.93
C ARG A 75 10.13 -2.50 12.62
N VAL A 76 8.93 -1.93 12.67
CA VAL A 76 8.13 -1.64 11.49
C VAL A 76 7.73 -0.17 11.45
N LEU A 77 7.85 0.45 10.27
CA LEU A 77 7.34 1.79 9.99
C LEU A 77 6.19 1.68 8.98
N VAL A 78 5.07 2.29 9.27
CA VAL A 78 3.97 2.50 8.31
C VAL A 78 4.02 3.95 7.81
N ILE A 79 3.87 4.16 6.51
CA ILE A 79 3.72 5.49 5.92
C ILE A 79 2.36 5.50 5.23
N ASP A 80 1.46 6.33 5.73
CA ASP A 80 0.15 6.56 5.12
C ASP A 80 0.31 7.61 4.00
N LEU A 81 -0.03 7.26 2.76
CA LEU A 81 -0.03 8.17 1.60
C LEU A 81 -1.44 8.37 1.02
N ASP A 82 -2.46 7.81 1.67
CA ASP A 82 -3.84 8.07 1.26
C ASP A 82 -4.36 9.33 1.98
N PRO A 83 -4.79 10.39 1.26
CA PRO A 83 -5.38 11.59 1.87
C PRO A 83 -6.55 11.31 2.80
N GLN A 84 -7.19 10.15 2.68
CA GLN A 84 -8.27 9.73 3.57
C GLN A 84 -7.78 9.36 4.98
N GLY A 85 -6.47 9.18 5.21
CA GLY A 85 -5.89 8.89 6.52
C GLY A 85 -6.38 7.58 7.16
N ASN A 86 -6.82 6.62 6.35
CA ASN A 86 -7.41 5.39 6.87
C ASN A 86 -6.39 4.51 7.62
N ALA A 87 -5.12 4.49 7.21
CA ALA A 87 -4.09 3.79 7.96
C ALA A 87 -3.78 4.50 9.28
N SER A 88 -3.75 5.83 9.27
CA SER A 88 -3.58 6.66 10.45
C SER A 88 -4.69 6.42 11.47
N THR A 89 -5.96 6.41 11.02
CA THR A 89 -7.13 6.04 11.85
C THR A 89 -6.97 4.65 12.47
N ALA A 90 -6.67 3.65 11.66
CA ALA A 90 -6.56 2.26 12.10
C ALA A 90 -5.40 2.01 13.08
N LEU A 91 -4.38 2.87 13.04
CA LEU A 91 -3.23 2.83 13.96
C LEU A 91 -3.41 3.73 15.20
N GLY A 92 -4.53 4.47 15.29
CA GLY A 92 -4.81 5.37 16.40
C GLY A 92 -3.88 6.57 16.45
N ILE A 93 -3.42 7.05 15.30
CA ILE A 93 -2.56 8.24 15.19
C ILE A 93 -3.43 9.47 14.85
N GLU A 94 -3.18 10.57 15.54
CA GLU A 94 -3.82 11.87 15.26
C GLU A 94 -3.48 12.33 13.84
N HIS A 95 -4.50 12.76 13.08
CA HIS A 95 -4.35 13.17 11.68
C HIS A 95 -5.47 14.11 11.22
N SER A 96 -5.92 15.01 12.11
CA SER A 96 -6.89 16.05 11.74
C SER A 96 -6.33 16.98 10.66
N GLU A 97 -7.19 17.73 9.99
CA GLU A 97 -6.82 18.73 9.01
C GLU A 97 -5.81 19.72 9.62
N GLY A 98 -4.72 20.02 8.90
CA GLY A 98 -3.62 20.86 9.37
C GLY A 98 -2.68 20.18 10.37
N ALA A 99 -2.90 18.92 10.77
CA ALA A 99 -1.97 18.21 11.62
C ALA A 99 -0.68 17.87 10.86
N PRO A 100 0.49 17.91 11.52
CA PRO A 100 1.75 17.55 10.90
C PRO A 100 1.79 16.10 10.42
N GLY A 101 2.26 15.86 9.19
CA GLY A 101 2.26 14.52 8.60
C GLY A 101 3.09 14.37 7.34
N ILE A 102 2.71 13.40 6.52
CA ILE A 102 3.45 13.07 5.30
C ILE A 102 3.38 14.20 4.24
N TYR A 103 2.36 15.07 4.30
CA TYR A 103 2.25 16.25 3.46
C TYR A 103 3.50 17.13 3.61
N ASP A 104 3.90 17.49 4.83
CA ASP A 104 5.07 18.32 5.12
C ASP A 104 6.36 17.70 4.56
N VAL A 105 6.44 16.38 4.51
CA VAL A 105 7.60 15.66 3.95
C VAL A 105 7.63 15.77 2.43
N VAL A 106 6.50 15.48 1.77
CA VAL A 106 6.45 15.37 0.29
C VAL A 106 6.40 16.76 -0.36
N VAL A 107 5.65 17.70 0.21
CA VAL A 107 5.45 19.04 -0.33
C VAL A 107 6.53 20.00 0.20
N ASP A 108 6.67 20.11 1.51
CA ASP A 108 7.53 21.10 2.16
C ASP A 108 8.96 20.64 2.40
N ARG A 109 9.31 19.41 2.02
CA ARG A 109 10.66 18.81 2.18
C ARG A 109 11.14 18.74 3.64
N GLN A 110 10.22 18.65 4.57
CA GLN A 110 10.60 18.51 5.97
C GLN A 110 11.21 17.11 6.23
N PRO A 111 12.12 17.00 7.20
CA PRO A 111 12.70 15.69 7.58
C PRO A 111 11.61 14.72 8.08
N LEU A 112 11.58 13.49 7.53
CA LEU A 112 10.59 12.47 7.85
C LEU A 112 10.51 12.17 9.37
N GLY A 113 11.65 12.17 10.04
CA GLY A 113 11.75 11.86 11.47
C GLY A 113 10.92 12.75 12.39
N LYS A 114 10.55 13.97 11.93
CA LYS A 114 9.69 14.89 12.70
C LYS A 114 8.25 14.39 12.84
N PHE A 115 7.81 13.52 11.94
CA PHE A 115 6.42 13.11 11.79
C PHE A 115 6.21 11.61 12.10
N VAL A 116 7.23 10.95 12.64
CA VAL A 116 7.15 9.55 13.02
C VAL A 116 6.61 9.44 14.44
N HIS A 117 5.46 8.80 14.58
CA HIS A 117 4.77 8.57 15.84
C HIS A 117 4.80 7.10 16.22
N GLY A 118 4.99 6.81 17.51
CA GLY A 118 4.83 5.45 18.04
C GLY A 118 3.35 5.04 18.01
N VAL A 119 3.07 3.83 17.53
CA VAL A 119 1.71 3.29 17.50
C VAL A 119 1.32 2.75 18.87
N PRO A 120 0.19 3.19 19.47
CA PRO A 120 -0.28 2.66 20.74
C PRO A 120 -0.35 1.13 20.75
N ARG A 121 0.01 0.50 21.87
CA ARG A 121 0.01 -0.96 22.07
C ARG A 121 1.08 -1.76 21.31
N PHE A 122 1.89 -1.13 20.46
CA PHE A 122 2.98 -1.80 19.74
C PHE A 122 4.31 -1.09 19.98
N PRO A 123 5.20 -1.64 20.83
CA PRO A 123 6.48 -0.98 21.15
C PRO A 123 7.46 -0.94 19.97
N THR A 124 7.20 -1.69 18.91
CA THR A 124 8.07 -1.81 17.74
C THR A 124 7.37 -1.40 16.44
N LEU A 125 6.26 -0.65 16.54
CA LEU A 125 5.53 -0.12 15.39
C LEU A 125 5.45 1.40 15.46
N TRP A 126 5.77 2.05 14.36
CA TRP A 126 5.67 3.49 14.18
C TRP A 126 4.87 3.81 12.92
N ALA A 127 4.30 5.02 12.87
CA ALA A 127 3.60 5.48 11.69
C ALA A 127 3.87 6.96 11.40
N VAL A 128 3.82 7.32 10.11
CA VAL A 128 3.72 8.69 9.62
C VAL A 128 2.31 8.89 9.09
N PRO A 129 1.52 9.80 9.67
CA PRO A 129 0.14 9.99 9.27
C PRO A 129 -0.02 10.76 7.96
N ALA A 130 -1.15 10.52 7.28
CA ALA A 130 -1.68 11.37 6.23
C ALA A 130 -2.87 12.18 6.75
N THR A 131 -3.00 13.40 6.26
CA THR A 131 -4.17 14.25 6.48
C THR A 131 -4.86 14.55 5.17
N ILE A 132 -6.06 15.12 5.23
CA ILE A 132 -6.81 15.52 4.03
C ILE A 132 -6.06 16.55 3.18
N ASP A 133 -5.14 17.31 3.78
CA ASP A 133 -4.29 18.30 3.11
C ASP A 133 -3.48 17.67 1.96
N LEU A 134 -3.14 16.38 2.10
CA LEU A 134 -2.43 15.62 1.07
C LEU A 134 -3.20 15.55 -0.27
N SER A 135 -4.52 15.81 -0.26
CA SER A 135 -5.33 15.87 -1.50
C SER A 135 -4.87 16.98 -2.44
N GLY A 136 -4.30 18.07 -1.92
CA GLY A 136 -3.74 19.17 -2.71
C GLY A 136 -2.34 18.92 -3.26
N ALA A 137 -1.61 17.96 -2.68
CA ALA A 137 -0.20 17.73 -2.96
C ALA A 137 0.12 17.47 -4.45
N GLU A 138 -0.76 16.77 -5.17
CA GLU A 138 -0.55 16.47 -6.59
C GLU A 138 -0.54 17.73 -7.45
N LEU A 139 -1.39 18.73 -7.14
CA LEU A 139 -1.43 20.02 -7.83
C LEU A 139 -0.19 20.86 -7.50
N GLU A 140 0.17 20.93 -6.23
CA GLU A 140 1.32 21.70 -5.76
C GLU A 140 2.64 21.16 -6.31
N LEU A 141 2.75 19.87 -6.41
CA LEU A 141 3.91 19.18 -6.97
C LEU A 141 3.94 19.16 -8.49
N ALA A 142 2.87 19.55 -9.19
CA ALA A 142 2.76 19.42 -10.65
C ALA A 142 3.92 20.06 -11.42
N SER A 143 4.40 21.23 -10.99
CA SER A 143 5.51 21.97 -11.59
C SER A 143 6.87 21.72 -10.95
N VAL A 144 6.94 20.86 -9.95
CA VAL A 144 8.16 20.66 -9.15
C VAL A 144 9.08 19.63 -9.82
N VAL A 145 10.36 19.96 -9.94
CA VAL A 145 11.37 19.06 -10.50
C VAL A 145 11.64 17.90 -9.53
N ALA A 146 11.75 16.69 -10.09
CA ALA A 146 11.98 15.44 -9.35
C ALA A 146 10.94 15.19 -8.23
N ARG A 147 9.70 15.55 -8.52
CA ARG A 147 8.54 15.41 -7.63
C ARG A 147 8.25 13.96 -7.24
N GLU A 148 8.56 13.02 -8.13
CA GLU A 148 8.36 11.57 -7.93
C GLU A 148 9.31 10.98 -6.88
N SER A 149 10.43 11.64 -6.58
CA SER A 149 11.47 11.13 -5.66
C SER A 149 11.49 11.82 -4.29
N ARG A 150 10.45 12.61 -3.97
CA ARG A 150 10.36 13.34 -2.70
C ARG A 150 10.36 12.42 -1.50
N LEU A 151 9.47 11.44 -1.50
CA LEU A 151 9.38 10.44 -0.44
C LEU A 151 10.67 9.61 -0.35
N LYS A 152 11.20 9.14 -1.49
CA LYS A 152 12.44 8.35 -1.50
C LYS A 152 13.58 9.04 -0.76
N ARG A 153 13.84 10.30 -1.10
CA ARG A 153 14.95 11.06 -0.49
C ARG A 153 14.79 11.23 1.01
N ALA A 154 13.57 11.54 1.46
CA ALA A 154 13.27 11.72 2.88
C ALA A 154 13.40 10.39 3.64
N LEU A 155 12.84 9.31 3.07
CA LEU A 155 12.87 7.97 3.65
C LEU A 155 14.30 7.41 3.71
N ASP A 156 15.06 7.49 2.61
CA ASP A 156 16.45 7.01 2.56
C ASP A 156 17.35 7.73 3.60
N THR A 157 17.11 9.02 3.80
CA THR A 157 17.86 9.79 4.82
C THR A 157 17.50 9.34 6.22
N TYR A 158 16.21 9.23 6.51
CA TYR A 158 15.73 8.80 7.82
C TYR A 158 16.17 7.37 8.16
N LEU A 159 16.05 6.43 7.22
CA LEU A 159 16.47 5.04 7.45
C LEU A 159 17.97 4.93 7.73
N ARG A 160 18.82 5.68 7.02
CA ARG A 160 20.27 5.74 7.29
C ARG A 160 20.58 6.29 8.67
N GLU A 161 19.89 7.36 9.11
CA GLU A 161 20.03 7.93 10.43
C GLU A 161 19.67 6.92 11.53
N ARG A 162 18.56 6.18 11.35
CA ARG A 162 18.13 5.15 12.31
C ARG A 162 19.08 3.95 12.35
N GLU A 163 19.60 3.52 11.21
CA GLU A 163 20.59 2.45 11.13
C GLU A 163 21.90 2.84 11.82
N ALA A 164 22.39 4.06 11.57
CA ALA A 164 23.59 4.60 12.24
C ALA A 164 23.42 4.70 13.76
N ALA A 165 22.21 4.93 14.25
CA ALA A 165 21.86 4.93 15.66
C ALA A 165 21.66 3.51 16.27
N GLY A 166 21.81 2.44 15.46
CA GLY A 166 21.54 1.07 15.90
C GLY A 166 20.05 0.71 16.01
N GLU A 167 19.19 1.53 15.42
CA GLU A 167 17.74 1.41 15.49
C GLU A 167 17.11 1.16 14.11
N ARG A 168 17.75 0.34 13.30
CA ARG A 168 17.30 -0.03 11.95
C ARG A 168 15.88 -0.58 11.99
N PHE A 169 15.05 -0.11 11.07
CA PHE A 169 13.77 -0.74 10.77
C PHE A 169 13.97 -2.05 10.00
N ASP A 170 13.22 -3.08 10.35
CA ASP A 170 13.21 -4.33 9.61
C ASP A 170 12.30 -4.22 8.38
N TYR A 171 11.15 -3.54 8.53
CA TYR A 171 10.17 -3.36 7.47
C TYR A 171 9.63 -1.92 7.41
N VAL A 172 9.34 -1.45 6.21
CA VAL A 172 8.54 -0.26 5.94
C VAL A 172 7.33 -0.69 5.10
N MET A 173 6.13 -0.27 5.49
CA MET A 173 4.89 -0.47 4.73
C MET A 173 4.35 0.89 4.30
N ILE A 174 4.25 1.13 2.99
CA ILE A 174 3.70 2.37 2.42
C ILE A 174 2.29 2.06 1.92
N ASP A 175 1.27 2.62 2.57
CA ASP A 175 -0.13 2.51 2.14
C ASP A 175 -0.44 3.55 1.08
N CYS A 176 -0.99 3.12 -0.05
CA CYS A 176 -1.25 3.98 -1.20
C CYS A 176 -2.74 4.24 -1.42
N PRO A 177 -3.11 5.42 -1.95
CA PRO A 177 -4.46 5.70 -2.40
C PRO A 177 -4.89 4.75 -3.54
N PRO A 178 -6.19 4.67 -3.88
CA PRO A 178 -6.68 3.84 -4.98
C PRO A 178 -6.35 4.40 -6.37
N SER A 179 -5.73 5.59 -6.44
CA SER A 179 -5.28 6.21 -7.69
C SER A 179 -3.84 5.79 -8.02
N LEU A 180 -3.48 5.80 -9.29
CA LEU A 180 -2.10 5.64 -9.76
C LEU A 180 -1.48 7.01 -10.08
N GLY A 181 -1.78 8.00 -9.24
CA GLY A 181 -1.30 9.38 -9.34
C GLY A 181 0.11 9.59 -8.78
N LEU A 182 0.49 10.84 -8.58
CA LEU A 182 1.83 11.22 -8.15
C LEU A 182 2.20 10.70 -6.75
N LEU A 183 1.23 10.56 -5.85
CA LEU A 183 1.47 9.98 -4.52
C LEU A 183 1.88 8.50 -4.63
N THR A 184 1.15 7.72 -5.44
CA THR A 184 1.51 6.32 -5.70
C THR A 184 2.85 6.21 -6.43
N MET A 185 3.16 7.13 -7.35
CA MET A 185 4.48 7.20 -7.99
C MET A 185 5.60 7.45 -6.96
N ASN A 186 5.40 8.36 -5.99
CA ASN A 186 6.35 8.56 -4.89
C ASN A 186 6.57 7.31 -4.05
N ALA A 187 5.51 6.56 -3.77
CA ALA A 187 5.61 5.28 -3.08
C ALA A 187 6.43 4.26 -3.88
N LEU A 188 6.11 4.07 -5.17
CA LEU A 188 6.80 3.10 -6.03
C LEU A 188 8.28 3.45 -6.26
N VAL A 189 8.60 4.75 -6.39
CA VAL A 189 9.99 5.21 -6.49
C VAL A 189 10.75 5.00 -5.17
N ALA A 190 10.09 5.10 -4.02
CA ALA A 190 10.70 4.87 -2.70
C ALA A 190 10.78 3.40 -2.31
N GLY A 191 9.89 2.56 -2.85
CA GLY A 191 9.77 1.15 -2.49
C GLY A 191 10.79 0.24 -3.15
N GLN A 192 10.88 -0.99 -2.68
CA GLN A 192 11.67 -2.07 -3.27
C GLN A 192 10.75 -3.21 -3.72
N GLU A 193 9.68 -3.42 -2.98
CA GLU A 193 8.75 -4.51 -3.17
C GLU A 193 7.31 -3.99 -3.24
N VAL A 194 6.54 -4.47 -4.21
CA VAL A 194 5.11 -4.19 -4.26
C VAL A 194 4.35 -5.39 -3.69
N LEU A 195 3.52 -5.12 -2.68
CA LEU A 195 2.53 -6.03 -2.15
C LEU A 195 1.16 -5.67 -2.74
N VAL A 196 0.58 -6.59 -3.50
CA VAL A 196 -0.69 -6.37 -4.21
C VAL A 196 -1.81 -7.15 -3.53
N PRO A 197 -2.69 -6.50 -2.76
CA PRO A 197 -3.91 -7.14 -2.28
C PRO A 197 -4.90 -7.29 -3.43
N ILE A 198 -5.44 -8.50 -3.60
CA ILE A 198 -6.42 -8.84 -4.64
C ILE A 198 -7.66 -9.41 -3.97
N GLN A 199 -8.80 -8.74 -4.15
CA GLN A 199 -10.07 -9.25 -3.69
C GLN A 199 -10.54 -10.42 -4.56
N CYS A 200 -10.99 -11.52 -3.95
CA CYS A 200 -11.45 -12.72 -4.65
C CYS A 200 -12.83 -12.54 -5.28
N GLU A 201 -12.93 -11.67 -6.30
CA GLU A 201 -14.14 -11.35 -7.07
C GLU A 201 -13.88 -11.42 -8.59
N TYR A 202 -14.94 -11.40 -9.42
CA TYR A 202 -14.90 -11.67 -10.85
C TYR A 202 -13.85 -10.87 -11.64
N TYR A 203 -13.69 -9.59 -11.35
CA TYR A 203 -12.71 -8.71 -12.03
C TYR A 203 -11.41 -8.54 -11.24
N ALA A 204 -10.98 -9.60 -10.55
CA ALA A 204 -9.86 -9.51 -9.61
C ALA A 204 -8.52 -9.14 -10.24
N LEU A 205 -8.27 -9.60 -11.46
CA LEU A 205 -6.97 -9.44 -12.15
C LEU A 205 -6.90 -8.22 -13.08
N GLU A 206 -8.02 -7.63 -13.50
CA GLU A 206 -8.00 -6.47 -14.43
C GLU A 206 -7.19 -5.27 -13.90
N GLY A 207 -7.34 -4.93 -12.63
CA GLY A 207 -6.59 -3.82 -12.01
C GLY A 207 -5.10 -4.12 -11.80
N VAL A 208 -4.73 -5.39 -11.83
CA VAL A 208 -3.36 -5.85 -11.58
C VAL A 208 -2.47 -5.61 -12.80
N GLU A 209 -2.98 -5.85 -14.01
CA GLU A 209 -2.21 -5.63 -15.26
C GLU A 209 -1.76 -4.18 -15.42
N THR A 210 -2.65 -3.23 -15.12
CA THR A 210 -2.31 -1.80 -15.17
C THR A 210 -1.22 -1.46 -14.16
N LEU A 211 -1.30 -2.01 -12.95
CA LEU A 211 -0.27 -1.82 -11.93
C LEU A 211 1.08 -2.41 -12.37
N PHE A 212 1.09 -3.60 -12.99
CA PHE A 212 2.34 -4.19 -13.52
C PHE A 212 2.98 -3.30 -14.58
N LYS A 213 2.19 -2.76 -15.52
CA LYS A 213 2.70 -1.83 -16.54
C LYS A 213 3.33 -0.57 -15.91
N ILE A 214 2.72 -0.04 -14.86
CA ILE A 214 3.26 1.12 -14.14
C ILE A 214 4.54 0.74 -13.38
N VAL A 215 4.58 -0.41 -12.73
CA VAL A 215 5.81 -0.89 -12.08
C VAL A 215 6.96 -1.00 -13.08
N GLU A 216 6.71 -1.52 -14.28
CA GLU A 216 7.73 -1.58 -15.34
C GLU A 216 8.21 -0.19 -15.78
N LEU A 217 7.31 0.80 -15.90
CA LEU A 217 7.71 2.18 -16.19
C LEU A 217 8.52 2.80 -15.03
N VAL A 218 8.14 2.53 -13.80
CA VAL A 218 8.85 3.05 -12.61
C VAL A 218 10.25 2.43 -12.49
N ARG A 219 10.47 1.23 -13.01
CA ARG A 219 11.80 0.60 -13.00
C ARG A 219 12.87 1.39 -13.76
N GLU A 220 12.50 2.29 -14.65
CA GLU A 220 13.45 3.24 -15.25
C GLU A 220 14.05 4.20 -14.20
N LEU A 221 13.27 4.52 -13.13
CA LEU A 221 13.69 5.40 -12.04
C LEU A 221 14.15 4.63 -10.78
N ASN A 222 13.69 3.40 -10.62
CA ASN A 222 13.96 2.54 -9.46
C ASN A 222 14.10 1.07 -9.91
N GLN A 223 15.31 0.67 -10.29
CA GLN A 223 15.58 -0.65 -10.84
C GLN A 223 15.35 -1.81 -9.85
N ASP A 224 15.35 -1.52 -8.55
CA ASP A 224 15.17 -2.53 -7.51
C ASP A 224 13.69 -2.88 -7.29
N LEU A 225 12.75 -2.09 -7.87
CA LEU A 225 11.33 -2.30 -7.67
C LEU A 225 10.84 -3.59 -8.33
N THR A 226 10.18 -4.43 -7.55
CA THR A 226 9.59 -5.68 -8.04
C THR A 226 8.23 -5.96 -7.39
N VAL A 227 7.32 -6.62 -8.12
CA VAL A 227 6.10 -7.17 -7.52
C VAL A 227 6.45 -8.50 -6.88
N SER A 228 6.74 -8.46 -5.58
CA SER A 228 7.21 -9.65 -4.84
C SER A 228 6.08 -10.45 -4.20
N THR A 229 4.94 -9.80 -3.93
CA THR A 229 3.91 -10.40 -3.08
C THR A 229 2.51 -10.03 -3.54
N VAL A 230 1.68 -11.05 -3.69
CA VAL A 230 0.24 -10.93 -3.93
C VAL A 230 -0.51 -11.59 -2.78
N LEU A 231 -1.43 -10.85 -2.17
CA LEU A 231 -2.25 -11.34 -1.07
C LEU A 231 -3.73 -11.38 -1.47
N LEU A 232 -4.30 -12.57 -1.46
CA LEU A 232 -5.73 -12.77 -1.70
C LEU A 232 -6.53 -12.31 -0.48
N THR A 233 -7.46 -11.37 -0.69
CA THR A 233 -8.28 -10.78 0.36
C THR A 233 -9.76 -11.09 0.17
N MET A 234 -10.52 -10.96 1.26
CA MET A 234 -11.98 -11.18 1.27
C MET A 234 -12.36 -12.55 0.68
N TYR A 235 -11.50 -13.54 0.87
CA TYR A 235 -11.75 -14.91 0.42
C TYR A 235 -12.94 -15.50 1.17
N ASP A 236 -13.90 -16.05 0.43
CA ASP A 236 -15.04 -16.81 0.99
C ASP A 236 -14.97 -18.25 0.50
N ALA A 237 -14.55 -19.15 1.40
CA ALA A 237 -14.41 -20.58 1.11
C ALA A 237 -15.74 -21.28 0.72
N ARG A 238 -16.89 -20.64 0.99
CA ARG A 238 -18.22 -21.17 0.64
C ARG A 238 -18.57 -20.95 -0.83
N THR A 239 -17.84 -20.07 -1.54
CA THR A 239 -18.13 -19.71 -2.92
C THR A 239 -17.14 -20.34 -3.90
N ARG A 240 -17.67 -20.91 -4.99
CA ARG A 240 -16.84 -21.43 -6.09
C ARG A 240 -16.06 -20.32 -6.76
N LEU A 241 -16.64 -19.12 -6.85
CA LEU A 241 -15.98 -17.96 -7.45
C LEU A 241 -14.68 -17.63 -6.74
N SER A 242 -14.68 -17.52 -5.41
CA SER A 242 -13.45 -17.23 -4.66
C SER A 242 -12.37 -18.28 -4.87
N ALA A 243 -12.76 -19.55 -4.94
CA ALA A 243 -11.81 -20.63 -5.22
C ALA A 243 -11.21 -20.54 -6.62
N GLN A 244 -12.04 -20.29 -7.65
CA GLN A 244 -11.59 -20.13 -9.03
C GLN A 244 -10.67 -18.92 -9.21
N VAL A 245 -11.01 -17.77 -8.60
CA VAL A 245 -10.17 -16.57 -8.63
C VAL A 245 -8.82 -16.83 -7.95
N ALA A 246 -8.82 -17.52 -6.82
CA ALA A 246 -7.60 -17.87 -6.11
C ALA A 246 -6.70 -18.81 -6.92
N GLU A 247 -7.28 -19.80 -7.60
CA GLU A 247 -6.56 -20.71 -8.48
C GLU A 247 -5.98 -19.97 -9.69
N ASN A 248 -6.79 -19.18 -10.38
CA ASN A 248 -6.36 -18.36 -11.51
C ASN A 248 -5.23 -17.39 -11.13
N ALA A 249 -5.33 -16.73 -9.96
CA ALA A 249 -4.25 -15.87 -9.48
C ALA A 249 -2.95 -16.66 -9.24
N ARG A 250 -3.02 -17.86 -8.69
CA ARG A 250 -1.85 -18.74 -8.46
C ARG A 250 -1.25 -19.25 -9.76
N GLU A 251 -2.06 -19.58 -10.73
CA GLU A 251 -1.62 -20.03 -12.07
C GLU A 251 -0.89 -18.92 -12.82
N ASN A 252 -1.43 -17.68 -12.80
CA ASN A 252 -0.88 -16.56 -13.56
C ASN A 252 0.26 -15.83 -12.86
N LEU A 253 0.23 -15.74 -11.53
CA LEU A 253 1.20 -14.96 -10.75
C LEU A 253 2.16 -15.84 -9.93
N GLY A 254 2.00 -17.15 -9.99
CA GLY A 254 2.93 -18.14 -9.48
C GLY A 254 3.31 -17.96 -8.01
N SER A 255 4.62 -17.98 -7.75
CA SER A 255 5.19 -17.89 -6.40
C SER A 255 4.98 -16.54 -5.71
N ALA A 256 4.60 -15.48 -6.44
CA ALA A 256 4.29 -14.20 -5.82
C ALA A 256 3.03 -14.29 -4.95
N VAL A 257 2.06 -15.14 -5.28
CA VAL A 257 0.83 -15.29 -4.51
C VAL A 257 1.14 -15.99 -3.19
N LEU A 258 0.75 -15.37 -2.07
CA LEU A 258 0.82 -16.01 -0.77
C LEU A 258 -0.11 -17.24 -0.73
N ARG A 259 0.35 -18.31 -0.08
CA ARG A 259 -0.50 -19.47 0.21
C ARG A 259 -1.66 -19.09 1.10
N THR A 260 -1.37 -18.21 2.05
CA THR A 260 -2.34 -17.65 2.97
C THR A 260 -3.29 -16.71 2.23
N SER A 261 -4.59 -16.83 2.49
CA SER A 261 -5.62 -15.89 2.03
C SER A 261 -6.32 -15.29 3.23
N ILE A 262 -6.69 -14.00 3.11
CA ILE A 262 -7.42 -13.29 4.17
C ILE A 262 -8.91 -13.50 3.97
N PRO A 263 -9.63 -14.07 4.95
CA PRO A 263 -11.05 -14.30 4.82
C PRO A 263 -11.85 -13.00 4.87
N ARG A 264 -13.05 -13.01 4.27
CA ARG A 264 -14.03 -11.96 4.52
C ARG A 264 -14.43 -11.99 5.99
N SER A 265 -14.18 -10.90 6.72
CA SER A 265 -14.40 -10.84 8.17
C SER A 265 -14.88 -9.47 8.59
N VAL A 266 -16.02 -9.44 9.29
CA VAL A 266 -16.58 -8.21 9.87
C VAL A 266 -15.63 -7.64 10.93
N ARG A 267 -14.95 -8.51 11.71
CA ARG A 267 -14.01 -8.09 12.76
C ARG A 267 -12.84 -7.27 12.23
N ILE A 268 -12.34 -7.61 11.03
CA ILE A 268 -11.29 -6.82 10.37
C ILE A 268 -11.81 -5.43 9.99
N SER A 269 -13.06 -5.35 9.53
CA SER A 269 -13.67 -4.08 9.08
C SER A 269 -14.06 -3.18 10.23
N GLU A 270 -14.38 -3.73 11.39
CA GLU A 270 -14.77 -2.98 12.61
C GLU A 270 -13.57 -2.34 13.32
N ALA A 271 -12.43 -3.02 13.34
CA ALA A 271 -11.26 -2.64 14.12
C ALA A 271 -10.79 -1.18 13.87
N PRO A 272 -10.73 -0.65 12.62
CA PRO A 272 -10.33 0.73 12.37
C PRO A 272 -11.21 1.79 13.03
N SER A 273 -12.52 1.53 13.18
CA SER A 273 -13.45 2.46 13.82
C SER A 273 -13.14 2.70 15.32
N PHE A 274 -12.28 1.86 15.90
CA PHE A 274 -11.82 1.95 17.28
C PHE A 274 -10.34 2.31 17.38
N GLY A 275 -9.70 2.76 16.29
CA GLY A 275 -8.27 3.05 16.24
C GLY A 275 -7.42 1.81 16.53
N GLN A 276 -7.86 0.64 16.05
CA GLN A 276 -7.22 -0.64 16.34
C GLN A 276 -6.98 -1.47 15.06
N THR A 277 -5.98 -2.34 15.15
CA THR A 277 -5.75 -3.38 14.15
C THR A 277 -6.56 -4.64 14.50
N ALA A 278 -6.75 -5.56 13.56
CA ALA A 278 -7.35 -6.85 13.88
C ALA A 278 -6.58 -7.60 14.97
N MET A 279 -5.24 -7.39 15.04
CA MET A 279 -4.37 -7.98 16.06
C MET A 279 -4.69 -7.52 17.49
N THR A 280 -5.18 -6.30 17.66
CA THR A 280 -5.50 -5.75 18.98
C THR A 280 -6.99 -5.76 19.29
N TRP A 281 -7.84 -5.74 18.26
CA TRP A 281 -9.29 -5.75 18.38
C TRP A 281 -9.83 -7.14 18.74
N ASP A 282 -9.49 -8.14 17.94
CA ASP A 282 -9.87 -9.55 18.15
C ASP A 282 -8.73 -10.48 17.68
N PRO A 283 -7.69 -10.67 18.52
CA PRO A 283 -6.50 -11.46 18.17
C PRO A 283 -6.79 -12.91 17.82
N SER A 284 -7.92 -13.44 18.31
CA SER A 284 -8.35 -14.83 18.07
C SER A 284 -9.19 -15.01 16.81
N SER A 285 -9.59 -13.92 16.17
CA SER A 285 -10.39 -13.99 14.94
C SER A 285 -9.62 -14.64 13.80
N SER A 286 -10.36 -15.31 12.92
CA SER A 286 -9.77 -15.91 11.69
C SER A 286 -9.01 -14.88 10.86
N GLY A 287 -9.48 -13.63 10.83
CA GLY A 287 -8.82 -12.53 10.13
C GLY A 287 -7.47 -12.16 10.72
N ALA A 288 -7.39 -12.01 12.05
CA ALA A 288 -6.15 -11.73 12.74
C ALA A 288 -5.13 -12.86 12.56
N LEU A 289 -5.56 -14.11 12.74
CA LEU A 289 -4.70 -15.29 12.56
C LEU A 289 -4.21 -15.42 11.11
N SER A 290 -5.04 -15.09 10.12
CA SER A 290 -4.63 -15.12 8.71
C SER A 290 -3.59 -14.04 8.40
N TYR A 291 -3.71 -12.82 8.93
CA TYR A 291 -2.67 -11.81 8.78
C TYR A 291 -1.36 -12.19 9.48
N LEU A 292 -1.43 -12.84 10.64
CA LEU A 292 -0.24 -13.37 11.33
C LEU A 292 0.46 -14.43 10.47
N GLU A 293 -0.29 -15.33 9.85
CA GLU A 293 0.27 -16.36 8.97
C GLU A 293 0.81 -15.76 7.67
N ALA A 294 0.12 -14.77 7.08
CA ALA A 294 0.61 -14.04 5.91
C ALA A 294 1.92 -13.30 6.22
N ALA A 295 2.04 -12.67 7.39
CA ALA A 295 3.26 -12.00 7.84
C ALA A 295 4.41 -13.01 8.05
N ARG A 296 4.10 -14.19 8.60
CA ARG A 296 5.06 -15.29 8.74
C ARG A 296 5.55 -15.76 7.37
N GLU A 297 4.66 -15.98 6.42
CA GLU A 297 5.02 -16.38 5.06
C GLU A 297 5.88 -15.30 4.39
N LEU A 298 5.53 -14.01 4.51
CA LEU A 298 6.29 -12.89 3.98
C LEU A 298 7.71 -12.82 4.56
N ALA A 299 7.87 -13.03 5.88
CA ALA A 299 9.15 -12.95 6.56
C ALA A 299 10.12 -14.08 6.14
N HIS A 300 9.59 -15.22 5.69
CA HIS A 300 10.39 -16.34 5.20
C HIS A 300 10.68 -16.30 3.69
N ARG A 301 10.09 -15.33 2.96
CA ARG A 301 10.38 -15.14 1.53
C ARG A 301 11.71 -14.45 1.32
N ASP A 302 12.49 -14.99 0.39
CA ASP A 302 13.70 -14.34 -0.10
C ASP A 302 13.30 -13.15 -0.97
N PRO A 303 13.75 -11.90 -0.65
CA PRO A 303 13.50 -10.74 -1.49
C PRO A 303 14.15 -10.83 -2.88
N ALA A 304 15.16 -11.71 -3.07
CA ALA A 304 15.82 -11.92 -4.34
C ALA A 304 15.11 -12.94 -5.25
N ALA A 305 13.96 -13.49 -4.83
CA ALA A 305 13.18 -14.39 -5.69
C ALA A 305 12.74 -13.65 -6.97
N PRO A 306 12.85 -14.30 -8.16
CA PRO A 306 12.50 -13.66 -9.42
C PRO A 306 11.03 -13.22 -9.41
N PRO A 307 10.72 -12.04 -10.00
CA PRO A 307 9.35 -11.58 -10.12
C PRO A 307 8.51 -12.60 -10.90
N PRO A 308 7.20 -12.67 -10.66
CA PRO A 308 6.32 -13.50 -11.47
C PRO A 308 6.45 -13.07 -12.93
N SER A 309 6.48 -14.05 -13.84
CA SER A 309 6.37 -13.78 -15.27
C SER A 309 5.09 -12.99 -15.52
N SER A 310 5.17 -11.95 -16.38
CA SER A 310 3.98 -11.18 -16.78
C SER A 310 2.85 -12.13 -17.19
N PRO A 311 1.59 -11.85 -16.83
CA PRO A 311 0.48 -12.70 -17.21
C PRO A 311 0.49 -12.90 -18.73
N PRO A 312 0.13 -14.09 -19.25
CA PRO A 312 0.09 -14.35 -20.67
C PRO A 312 -0.82 -13.31 -21.32
N GLN A 313 -0.29 -12.63 -22.34
CA GLN A 313 -1.13 -11.77 -23.17
C GLN A 313 -2.19 -12.65 -23.79
N ASP A 314 -3.44 -12.38 -23.46
CA ASP A 314 -4.60 -13.07 -24.04
C ASP A 314 -4.52 -12.93 -25.54
N GLY A 315 -4.07 -13.98 -26.20
CA GLY A 315 -4.01 -14.09 -27.66
C GLY A 315 -5.42 -14.20 -28.21
N ARG A 316 -6.11 -13.06 -28.29
CA ARG A 316 -7.22 -12.91 -29.22
C ARG A 316 -6.63 -12.90 -30.62
N GLN A 317 -6.24 -14.07 -31.12
CA GLN A 317 -6.19 -14.32 -32.55
C GLN A 317 -7.64 -14.23 -33.04
N GLY A 318 -7.92 -13.10 -33.70
CA GLY A 318 -9.12 -12.98 -34.50
C GLY A 318 -9.12 -14.06 -35.58
N ASP A 319 -10.04 -14.98 -35.47
CA ASP A 319 -10.45 -15.82 -36.59
C ASP A 319 -11.01 -14.91 -37.72
N SER A 320 -10.10 -14.48 -38.60
CA SER A 320 -10.43 -13.96 -39.93
C SER A 320 -10.05 -15.02 -40.94
N ASP A 321 -10.88 -16.06 -41.04
CA ASP A 321 -10.88 -16.91 -42.21
C ASP A 321 -12.30 -17.46 -42.41
N ASN A 322 -13.08 -16.67 -43.14
CA ASN A 322 -14.24 -17.19 -43.89
C ASN A 322 -14.53 -16.28 -45.09
N SER A 323 -13.65 -16.33 -46.07
CA SER A 323 -13.91 -15.87 -47.42
C SER A 323 -13.50 -17.00 -48.34
N ASP A 324 -14.46 -17.83 -48.71
CA ASP A 324 -14.55 -18.45 -50.04
C ASP A 324 -15.70 -19.44 -50.08
N VAL A 325 -16.88 -18.98 -50.50
CA VAL A 325 -17.78 -19.74 -51.37
C VAL A 325 -18.66 -18.71 -52.13
N LEU A 326 -18.16 -18.22 -53.27
CA LEU A 326 -18.99 -17.60 -54.29
C LEU A 326 -19.12 -18.58 -55.44
N GLY A 327 -20.22 -19.33 -55.42
CA GLY A 327 -20.74 -20.06 -56.56
C GLY A 327 -21.65 -19.15 -57.40
N SER A 328 -21.19 -18.90 -58.59
CA SER A 328 -21.91 -18.28 -59.70
C SER A 328 -23.30 -18.87 -59.96
N THR A 329 -24.33 -18.03 -60.17
CA THR A 329 -25.38 -18.31 -61.18
C THR A 329 -25.98 -17.00 -61.67
N THR A 330 -25.95 -16.90 -62.97
CA THR A 330 -26.37 -15.82 -63.87
C THR A 330 -27.89 -15.70 -64.04
N ALA A 331 -28.31 -14.48 -64.42
CA ALA A 331 -29.46 -14.09 -65.28
C ALA A 331 -30.85 -14.19 -64.63
N GLU A 332 -31.74 -13.27 -64.69
CA GLU A 332 -32.29 -12.59 -65.87
C GLU A 332 -33.28 -11.49 -65.43
N ALA A 333 -33.44 -10.54 -66.27
CA ALA A 333 -34.29 -9.36 -66.18
C ALA A 333 -35.80 -9.68 -66.06
N THR A 334 -36.58 -8.81 -65.49
CA THR A 334 -37.71 -8.20 -66.18
C THR A 334 -38.36 -7.09 -65.36
N LYS A 335 -38.66 -6.02 -66.11
CA LYS A 335 -39.40 -4.76 -65.92
C LYS A 335 -40.81 -4.86 -65.32
N ARG A 336 -41.23 -3.70 -64.88
CA ARG A 336 -42.61 -3.13 -64.70
C ARG A 336 -42.98 -3.09 -63.18
N GLY A 337 -43.51 -2.03 -62.70
CA GLY A 337 -44.07 -0.81 -63.23
C GLY A 337 -45.09 -0.35 -62.19
N ASP A 338 -45.06 0.90 -61.94
CA ASP A 338 -46.13 1.83 -61.58
C ASP A 338 -47.15 1.59 -60.42
N VAL A 339 -47.33 2.72 -59.76
CA VAL A 339 -48.59 3.32 -59.26
C VAL A 339 -49.12 2.83 -57.90
N ARG A 340 -48.94 3.53 -56.89
CA ARG A 340 -49.71 4.58 -56.17
C ARG A 340 -49.09 4.86 -54.81
#